data_9990ed3100c14bbf7d5929d94467e347
#
_entry.id   9990ed3100c14bbf7d5929d94467e347
#
_cell.length_a   1.000
_cell.length_b   1.000
_cell.length_c   1.000
_cell.angle_alpha   90.00
_cell.angle_beta   90.00
_cell.angle_gamma   90.00
#
_symmetry.space_group_name_H-M   'P 1'
#
loop_
_entity.id
_entity.type
_entity.pdbx_description
1 polymer ?
#
loop_
_entity_poly.entity_id
_entity_poly.type
_entity_poly.pdbx_seq_one_letter_code
_entity_poly.pdbx_strand_id
1 'polypeptide(L)'
;IQTTRARREAIKTIPQLIREAQFAFNAYIRARDREKTCICCGQPLELSAVGGGYDCGHYRSTGSASHLRFDEDNAHGQRKVCNRYGAGRAVDYRIGLIARIGLARVEALETNNQVGKWTADRLRAIKAEYRAKLKELEKATA
;
A
#
# COMPACT_ATOMS: atom_id res chain seq x y z
N ILE A 1 30.12 -2.71 -21.03
CA ILE A 1 29.15 -1.82 -21.74
C ILE A 1 27.78 -2.03 -21.15
N GLN A 2 27.17 -0.95 -20.60
CA GLN A 2 25.82 -1.01 -20.10
C GLN A 2 24.80 -1.08 -21.23
N THR A 3 23.78 -1.92 -21.09
CA THR A 3 22.64 -1.95 -22.00
C THR A 3 21.82 -0.68 -21.86
N THR A 4 20.99 -0.35 -22.84
CA THR A 4 20.04 0.77 -22.78
C THR A 4 19.10 0.62 -21.56
N ARG A 5 18.67 -0.60 -21.27
CA ARG A 5 17.82 -0.90 -20.12
C ARG A 5 18.52 -0.57 -18.80
N ALA A 6 19.77 -0.98 -18.64
CA ALA A 6 20.56 -0.69 -17.44
C ALA A 6 20.80 0.81 -17.26
N ARG A 7 21.04 1.53 -18.35
CA ARG A 7 21.21 2.99 -18.31
C ARG A 7 19.93 3.70 -17.86
N ARG A 8 18.78 3.30 -18.40
CA ARG A 8 17.48 3.88 -18.02
C ARG A 8 17.19 3.64 -16.54
N GLU A 9 17.51 2.44 -16.04
CA GLU A 9 17.33 2.13 -14.62
C GLU A 9 18.23 2.99 -13.74
N ALA A 10 19.50 3.15 -14.12
CA ALA A 10 20.49 3.90 -13.36
C ALA A 10 20.16 5.39 -13.19
N ILE A 11 19.38 5.99 -14.13
CA ILE A 11 19.04 7.41 -14.10
C ILE A 11 17.67 7.70 -13.49
N LYS A 12 16.95 6.69 -13.02
CA LYS A 12 15.65 6.92 -12.38
C LYS A 12 15.79 7.79 -11.13
N THR A 13 14.87 8.74 -11.00
CA THR A 13 14.82 9.61 -9.83
C THR A 13 14.17 8.91 -8.63
N ILE A 14 14.39 9.42 -7.43
CA ILE A 14 13.74 8.91 -6.23
C ILE A 14 12.21 8.94 -6.36
N PRO A 15 11.56 10.04 -6.82
CA PRO A 15 10.11 10.02 -7.04
C PRO A 15 9.63 8.93 -8.01
N GLN A 16 10.38 8.65 -9.08
CA GLN A 16 10.05 7.58 -10.01
C GLN A 16 10.12 6.21 -9.32
N LEU A 17 11.18 5.97 -8.55
CA LEU A 17 11.36 4.71 -7.82
C LEU A 17 10.31 4.54 -6.72
N ILE A 18 9.91 5.62 -6.05
CA ILE A 18 8.80 5.59 -5.08
C ILE A 18 7.51 5.15 -5.78
N ARG A 19 7.18 5.73 -6.93
CA ARG A 19 5.96 5.34 -7.67
C ARG A 19 5.97 3.87 -8.05
N GLU A 20 7.11 3.35 -8.51
CA GLU A 20 7.23 1.95 -8.90
C GLU A 20 7.09 1.01 -7.71
N ALA A 21 7.74 1.33 -6.60
CA ALA A 21 7.63 0.56 -5.36
C ALA A 21 6.21 0.61 -4.80
N GLN A 22 5.58 1.81 -4.83
CA GLN A 22 4.21 1.98 -4.36
C GLN A 22 3.21 1.19 -5.20
N PHE A 23 3.39 1.16 -6.51
CA PHE A 23 2.55 0.36 -7.40
C PHE A 23 2.61 -1.13 -7.03
N ALA A 24 3.82 -1.65 -6.82
CA ALA A 24 4.01 -3.05 -6.45
C ALA A 24 3.42 -3.37 -5.08
N PHE A 25 3.68 -2.51 -4.10
CA PHE A 25 3.14 -2.64 -2.75
C PHE A 25 1.61 -2.61 -2.75
N ASN A 26 1.02 -1.61 -3.41
CA ASN A 26 -0.44 -1.46 -3.45
C ASN A 26 -1.12 -2.65 -4.14
N ALA A 27 -0.52 -3.19 -5.19
CA ALA A 27 -1.03 -4.38 -5.88
C ALA A 27 -1.05 -5.60 -4.93
N TYR A 28 0.00 -5.77 -4.14
CA TYR A 28 0.05 -6.83 -3.13
C TYR A 28 -1.04 -6.64 -2.07
N ILE A 29 -1.19 -5.43 -1.53
CA ILE A 29 -2.22 -5.14 -0.50
C ILE A 29 -3.62 -5.42 -1.03
N ARG A 30 -3.92 -5.00 -2.26
CA ARG A 30 -5.22 -5.29 -2.87
C ARG A 30 -5.46 -6.79 -3.00
N ALA A 31 -4.46 -7.55 -3.41
CA ALA A 31 -4.56 -9.00 -3.51
C ALA A 31 -4.71 -9.68 -2.14
N ARG A 32 -3.95 -9.20 -1.14
CA ARG A 32 -4.05 -9.69 0.25
C ARG A 32 -5.46 -9.54 0.81
N ASP A 33 -6.09 -8.40 0.53
CA ASP A 33 -7.38 -8.03 1.12
C ASP A 33 -8.59 -8.37 0.22
N ARG A 34 -8.36 -9.07 -0.87
CA ARG A 34 -9.37 -9.38 -1.88
C ARG A 34 -10.68 -9.93 -1.31
N GLU A 35 -10.61 -10.78 -0.30
CA GLU A 35 -11.79 -11.41 0.31
C GLU A 35 -12.21 -10.73 1.61
N LYS A 36 -11.60 -9.62 1.96
CA LYS A 36 -11.94 -8.84 3.14
C LYS A 36 -12.97 -7.75 2.77
N THR A 37 -13.51 -7.13 3.81
CA THR A 37 -14.40 -5.98 3.63
C THR A 37 -13.61 -4.68 3.60
N CYS A 38 -14.26 -3.59 3.15
CA CYS A 38 -13.67 -2.26 3.20
C CYS A 38 -13.29 -1.89 4.63
N ILE A 39 -12.08 -1.41 4.81
CA ILE A 39 -11.54 -1.12 6.14
C ILE A 39 -12.37 -0.08 6.91
N CYS A 40 -13.00 0.87 6.23
CA CYS A 40 -13.72 1.96 6.89
C CYS A 40 -15.23 1.76 6.97
N CYS A 41 -15.88 1.21 5.94
CA CYS A 41 -17.34 1.10 5.92
C CYS A 41 -17.85 -0.34 6.10
N GLY A 42 -16.97 -1.34 6.07
CA GLY A 42 -17.33 -2.74 6.26
C GLY A 42 -18.08 -3.39 5.10
N GLN A 43 -18.37 -2.65 4.03
CA GLN A 43 -19.03 -3.21 2.85
C GLN A 43 -18.06 -4.09 2.05
N PRO A 44 -18.58 -5.06 1.27
CA PRO A 44 -17.71 -5.86 0.40
C PRO A 44 -16.90 -4.99 -0.55
N LEU A 45 -15.68 -5.41 -0.83
CA LEU A 45 -14.84 -4.77 -1.84
C LEU A 45 -15.32 -5.23 -3.21
N GLU A 46 -15.49 -4.29 -4.15
CA GLU A 46 -15.86 -4.62 -5.52
C GLU A 46 -14.66 -5.16 -6.28
N LEU A 47 -14.78 -6.36 -6.83
CA LEU A 47 -13.68 -7.03 -7.52
C LEU A 47 -13.71 -6.85 -9.04
N SER A 48 -14.86 -6.48 -9.60
CA SER A 48 -15.12 -6.56 -11.03
C SER A 48 -15.03 -5.25 -11.80
N ALA A 49 -14.83 -4.12 -11.13
CA ALA A 49 -14.75 -2.82 -11.81
C ALA A 49 -13.45 -2.66 -12.59
N VAL A 50 -13.51 -1.97 -13.74
CA VAL A 50 -12.34 -1.64 -14.56
C VAL A 50 -11.37 -0.78 -13.75
N GLY A 51 -10.08 -1.13 -13.79
CA GLY A 51 -9.04 -0.42 -13.04
C GLY A 51 -8.94 -0.84 -11.59
N GLY A 52 -9.60 -1.94 -11.22
CA GLY A 52 -9.70 -2.41 -9.85
C GLY A 52 -10.87 -1.77 -9.12
N GLY A 53 -11.69 -2.60 -8.47
CA GLY A 53 -12.92 -2.14 -7.81
C GLY A 53 -12.71 -1.43 -6.49
N TYR A 54 -11.49 -1.44 -5.95
CA TYR A 54 -11.15 -0.83 -4.68
C TYR A 54 -9.68 -0.41 -4.67
N ASP A 55 -9.36 0.46 -3.75
CA ASP A 55 -8.01 1.01 -3.61
C ASP A 55 -7.24 0.36 -2.45
N CYS A 56 -5.93 0.51 -2.48
CA CYS A 56 -5.09 0.37 -1.30
C CYS A 56 -5.14 1.72 -0.57
N GLY A 57 -5.95 1.78 0.48
CA GLY A 57 -6.08 3.00 1.29
C GLY A 57 -5.07 3.00 2.42
N HIS A 58 -4.42 4.13 2.67
CA HIS A 58 -3.46 4.29 3.76
C HIS A 58 -4.11 4.98 4.95
N TYR A 59 -3.88 4.46 6.17
CA TYR A 59 -4.37 5.09 7.40
C TYR A 59 -3.70 6.45 7.62
N ARG A 60 -2.37 6.47 7.68
CA ARG A 60 -1.60 7.70 7.63
C ARG A 60 -1.17 7.92 6.19
N SER A 61 -1.49 9.08 5.63
CA SER A 61 -1.30 9.33 4.20
C SER A 61 0.17 9.29 3.79
N THR A 62 0.43 8.88 2.55
CA THR A 62 1.79 8.84 2.01
C THR A 62 2.42 10.23 1.94
N GLY A 63 1.61 11.28 1.83
CA GLY A 63 2.10 12.66 1.82
C GLY A 63 2.52 13.16 3.19
N SER A 64 1.79 12.78 4.26
CA SER A 64 2.11 13.23 5.63
C SER A 64 3.02 12.29 6.38
N ALA A 65 3.02 11.00 6.04
CA ALA A 65 3.79 9.97 6.71
C ALA A 65 4.45 9.03 5.69
N SER A 66 5.36 9.58 4.88
CA SER A 66 6.04 8.85 3.82
C SER A 66 6.77 7.60 4.34
N HIS A 67 7.26 7.64 5.58
CA HIS A 67 7.95 6.50 6.21
C HIS A 67 7.04 5.29 6.45
N LEU A 68 5.72 5.47 6.42
CA LEU A 68 4.73 4.40 6.61
C LEU A 68 4.07 3.94 5.30
N ARG A 69 4.51 4.46 4.16
CA ARG A 69 3.88 4.16 2.86
C ARG A 69 3.98 2.70 2.43
N PHE A 70 4.96 1.99 2.95
CA PHE A 70 5.17 0.56 2.68
C PHE A 70 5.00 -0.30 3.93
N ASP A 71 4.31 0.21 4.93
CA ASP A 71 3.99 -0.54 6.14
C ASP A 71 2.65 -1.26 5.93
N GLU A 72 2.68 -2.58 6.01
CA GLU A 72 1.49 -3.40 5.73
C GLU A 72 0.35 -3.15 6.72
N ASP A 73 0.65 -2.73 7.95
CA ASP A 73 -0.37 -2.36 8.92
C ASP A 73 -1.05 -1.03 8.57
N ASN A 74 -0.36 -0.17 7.86
CA ASN A 74 -0.85 1.16 7.48
C ASN A 74 -1.68 1.15 6.19
N ALA A 75 -1.84 0.01 5.53
CA ALA A 75 -2.46 -0.07 4.21
C ALA A 75 -3.46 -1.21 4.13
N HIS A 76 -4.68 -0.90 3.72
CA HIS A 76 -5.77 -1.87 3.65
C HIS A 76 -6.70 -1.59 2.48
N GLY A 77 -7.35 -2.65 1.98
CA GLY A 77 -8.36 -2.51 0.94
C GLY A 77 -9.47 -1.57 1.37
N GLN A 78 -9.76 -0.57 0.56
CA GLN A 78 -10.74 0.47 0.84
C GLN A 78 -11.54 0.77 -0.42
N ARG A 79 -12.87 0.84 -0.30
CA ARG A 79 -13.71 1.19 -1.43
C ARG A 79 -13.34 2.58 -1.96
N LYS A 80 -13.39 2.75 -3.26
CA LYS A 80 -13.04 4.02 -3.91
C LYS A 80 -13.87 5.19 -3.37
N VAL A 81 -15.15 4.97 -3.11
CA VAL A 81 -16.02 6.00 -2.54
C VAL A 81 -15.54 6.46 -1.16
N CYS A 82 -14.98 5.57 -0.37
CA CYS A 82 -14.42 5.92 0.94
C CYS A 82 -13.07 6.62 0.81
N ASN A 83 -12.19 6.07 -0.04
CA ASN A 83 -10.82 6.57 -0.18
C ASN A 83 -10.75 7.89 -0.95
N ARG A 84 -11.45 7.97 -2.08
CA ARG A 84 -11.34 9.13 -3.00
C ARG A 84 -12.33 10.24 -2.68
N TYR A 85 -13.58 9.87 -2.41
CA TYR A 85 -14.66 10.83 -2.24
C TYR A 85 -15.01 11.10 -0.77
N GLY A 86 -14.58 10.22 0.13
CA GLY A 86 -14.78 10.38 1.57
C GLY A 86 -13.56 10.93 2.30
N ALA A 87 -12.55 11.45 1.59
CA ALA A 87 -11.30 11.95 2.16
C ALA A 87 -10.59 10.91 3.05
N GLY A 88 -10.71 9.62 2.67
CA GLY A 88 -10.11 8.50 3.38
C GLY A 88 -10.86 8.06 4.63
N ARG A 89 -11.85 8.83 5.09
CA ARG A 89 -12.68 8.53 6.27
C ARG A 89 -11.84 8.09 7.48
N ALA A 90 -10.94 8.94 7.93
CA ALA A 90 -9.93 8.61 8.94
C ALA A 90 -10.49 8.04 10.24
N VAL A 91 -11.61 8.56 10.75
CA VAL A 91 -12.24 8.07 11.98
C VAL A 91 -12.78 6.65 11.80
N ASP A 92 -13.55 6.43 10.74
CA ASP A 92 -14.09 5.10 10.43
C ASP A 92 -12.98 4.11 10.10
N TYR A 93 -11.94 4.58 9.41
CA TYR A 93 -10.75 3.77 9.14
C TYR A 93 -10.12 3.29 10.44
N ARG A 94 -9.92 4.18 11.41
CA ARG A 94 -9.32 3.82 12.70
C ARG A 94 -10.14 2.76 13.44
N ILE A 95 -11.45 2.91 13.44
CA ILE A 95 -12.34 1.93 14.09
C ILE A 95 -12.19 0.55 13.44
N GLY A 96 -12.23 0.49 12.12
CA GLY A 96 -12.04 -0.76 11.38
C GLY A 96 -10.63 -1.33 11.53
N LEU A 97 -9.63 -0.48 11.61
CA LEU A 97 -8.24 -0.88 11.78
C LEU A 97 -8.01 -1.51 13.15
N ILE A 98 -8.55 -0.91 14.22
CA ILE A 98 -8.49 -1.48 15.56
C ILE A 98 -9.11 -2.89 15.58
N ALA A 99 -10.25 -3.05 14.94
CA ALA A 99 -10.89 -4.36 14.83
C ALA A 99 -10.04 -5.38 14.08
N ARG A 100 -9.29 -4.93 13.08
CA ARG A 100 -8.49 -5.81 12.21
C ARG A 100 -7.13 -6.19 12.78
N ILE A 101 -6.39 -5.22 13.33
CA ILE A 101 -5.01 -5.43 13.78
C ILE A 101 -4.80 -5.20 15.29
N GLY A 102 -5.79 -4.67 15.99
CA GLY A 102 -5.72 -4.39 17.43
C GLY A 102 -5.19 -3.00 17.74
N LEU A 103 -5.59 -2.49 18.92
CA LEU A 103 -5.27 -1.12 19.35
C LEU A 103 -3.76 -0.88 19.45
N ALA A 104 -3.00 -1.84 19.96
CA ALA A 104 -1.54 -1.67 20.15
C ALA A 104 -0.82 -1.39 18.82
N ARG A 105 -1.17 -2.11 17.75
CA ARG A 105 -0.57 -1.92 16.44
C ARG A 105 -1.04 -0.62 15.79
N VAL A 106 -2.27 -0.20 16.03
CA VAL A 106 -2.76 1.10 15.57
C VAL A 106 -2.00 2.24 16.26
N GLU A 107 -1.85 2.15 17.57
CA GLU A 107 -1.09 3.17 18.32
C GLU A 107 0.38 3.21 17.89
N ALA A 108 0.98 2.06 17.57
CA ALA A 108 2.34 2.00 17.04
C ALA A 108 2.46 2.78 15.71
N LEU A 109 1.46 2.70 14.85
CA LEU A 109 1.43 3.52 13.63
C LEU A 109 1.29 5.00 13.95
N GLU A 110 0.41 5.33 14.89
CA GLU A 110 0.08 6.72 15.24
C GLU A 110 1.24 7.44 15.90
N THR A 111 2.08 6.73 16.64
CA THR A 111 3.21 7.29 17.36
C THR A 111 4.54 7.16 16.61
N ASN A 112 4.57 6.46 15.49
CA ASN A 112 5.77 6.34 14.67
C ASN A 112 5.97 7.60 13.82
N ASN A 113 6.85 8.48 14.29
CA ASN A 113 7.21 9.71 13.58
C ASN A 113 8.68 9.70 13.15
N GLN A 114 9.25 8.52 12.97
CA GLN A 114 10.62 8.36 12.49
C GLN A 114 10.71 8.70 11.02
N VAL A 115 11.02 9.96 10.74
CA VAL A 115 11.19 10.44 9.36
C VAL A 115 12.55 10.02 8.84
N GLY A 116 12.56 9.42 7.65
CA GLY A 116 13.79 9.04 6.95
C GLY A 116 13.65 9.28 5.46
N LYS A 117 14.78 9.37 4.79
CA LYS A 117 14.80 9.51 3.33
C LYS A 117 14.81 8.14 2.67
N TRP A 118 13.99 7.96 1.64
CA TRP A 118 14.05 6.77 0.81
C TRP A 118 15.28 6.82 -0.10
N THR A 119 15.99 5.70 -0.15
CA THR A 119 17.14 5.53 -1.06
C THR A 119 16.74 4.70 -2.27
N ALA A 120 17.46 4.86 -3.37
CA ALA A 120 17.22 4.07 -4.58
C ALA A 120 17.31 2.56 -4.31
N ASP A 121 18.33 2.13 -3.58
CA ASP A 121 18.54 0.71 -3.26
C ASP A 121 17.39 0.16 -2.42
N ARG A 122 16.93 0.90 -1.43
CA ARG A 122 15.81 0.48 -0.57
C ARG A 122 14.51 0.38 -1.38
N LEU A 123 14.25 1.35 -2.24
CA LEU A 123 13.05 1.35 -3.09
C LEU A 123 13.05 0.20 -4.09
N ARG A 124 14.19 -0.10 -4.69
CA ARG A 124 14.32 -1.25 -5.59
C ARG A 124 14.09 -2.56 -4.86
N ALA A 125 14.60 -2.67 -3.64
CA ALA A 125 14.40 -3.85 -2.80
C ALA A 125 12.92 -4.03 -2.43
N ILE A 126 12.22 -2.96 -2.07
CA ILE A 126 10.78 -2.99 -1.76
C ILE A 126 9.97 -3.42 -2.99
N LYS A 127 10.25 -2.84 -4.15
CA LYS A 127 9.58 -3.23 -5.40
C LYS A 127 9.73 -4.73 -5.66
N ALA A 128 10.96 -5.26 -5.56
CA ALA A 128 11.24 -6.67 -5.78
C ALA A 128 10.53 -7.56 -4.75
N GLU A 129 10.56 -7.16 -3.47
CA GLU A 129 9.91 -7.89 -2.38
C GLU A 129 8.40 -8.04 -2.62
N TYR A 130 7.72 -6.95 -2.94
CA TYR A 130 6.25 -6.99 -3.11
C TYR A 130 5.81 -7.63 -4.42
N ARG A 131 6.62 -7.55 -5.47
CA ARG A 131 6.38 -8.34 -6.68
C ARG A 131 6.47 -9.84 -6.40
N ALA A 132 7.46 -10.25 -5.62
CA ALA A 132 7.62 -11.65 -5.22
C ALA A 132 6.48 -12.11 -4.31
N LYS A 133 6.10 -11.31 -3.32
CA LYS A 133 4.96 -11.61 -2.42
C LYS A 133 3.65 -11.76 -3.18
N LEU A 134 3.39 -10.89 -4.14
CA LEU A 134 2.19 -10.98 -4.98
C LEU A 134 2.18 -12.29 -5.77
N LYS A 135 3.30 -12.63 -6.37
CA LYS A 135 3.45 -13.87 -7.13
C LYS A 135 3.18 -15.11 -6.30
N GLU A 136 3.71 -15.15 -5.09
CA GLU A 136 3.48 -16.26 -4.14
C GLU A 136 2.02 -16.33 -3.72
N LEU A 137 1.38 -15.20 -3.47
CA LEU A 137 -0.03 -15.13 -3.10
C LEU A 137 -0.92 -15.62 -4.24
N GLU A 138 -0.64 -15.24 -5.48
CA GLU A 138 -1.37 -15.69 -6.67
C GLU A 138 -1.25 -17.20 -6.88
N LYS A 139 -0.08 -17.78 -6.63
CA LYS A 139 0.12 -19.23 -6.70
C LYS A 139 -0.71 -19.96 -5.65
N ALA A 140 -0.78 -19.42 -4.44
CA ALA A 140 -1.53 -20.04 -3.33
C ALA A 140 -3.04 -20.01 -3.57
N THR A 141 -3.53 -19.08 -4.39
CA THR A 141 -4.97 -18.91 -4.68
C THR A 141 -5.39 -19.49 -6.02
N ALA A 142 -4.45 -19.99 -6.78
CA ALA A 142 -4.71 -20.61 -8.10
C ALA A 142 -5.34 -22.00 -7.98
#